data_c4246e90e69023e86abc85d2ded5abcf
#
_entry.id   c4246e90e69023e86abc85d2ded5abcf
#
_cell.length_a   1.000
_cell.length_b   1.000
_cell.length_c   1.000
_cell.angle_alpha   90.00
_cell.angle_beta   90.00
_cell.angle_gamma   90.00
#
_symmetry.space_group_name_H-M   'P 1'
#
loop_
_entity.id
_entity.type
_entity.pdbx_description
1 polymer ?
#
loop_
_entity_poly.entity_id
_entity_poly.type
_entity_poly.pdbx_seq_one_letter_code
_entity_poly.pdbx_strand_id
1 'polypeptide(L)'
;MNKIKDRKVLIVDDSKLMRFLLKNIVDGMKFFSKIYEAENGREALDLLELNKVDLILLDIEMPVMDGVEALKEIRLKHDVKVIIVSSLAQLGSSYSVKVKQLSADGVIDKPSGAVDPSLAAKRGNELIDMIKSLFY
;
A
#
# COMPACT_ATOMS: atom_id res chain seq x y z
N MET A 1 -4.21 -14.59 -20.49
CA MET A 1 -5.55 -14.04 -20.57
C MET A 1 -6.06 -13.59 -19.23
N ASN A 2 -6.25 -14.49 -18.30
CA ASN A 2 -6.81 -14.16 -17.00
C ASN A 2 -5.75 -13.93 -15.93
N LYS A 3 -4.49 -13.75 -16.31
CA LYS A 3 -3.40 -13.56 -15.36
C LYS A 3 -3.56 -12.29 -14.52
N ILE A 4 -4.21 -11.27 -15.08
CA ILE A 4 -4.50 -10.03 -14.35
C ILE A 4 -5.40 -10.31 -13.15
N LYS A 5 -6.37 -11.22 -13.31
CA LYS A 5 -7.31 -11.60 -12.24
C LYS A 5 -6.67 -12.40 -11.12
N ASP A 6 -5.47 -12.92 -11.34
CA ASP A 6 -4.77 -13.71 -10.33
C ASP A 6 -3.85 -12.87 -9.44
N ARG A 7 -3.79 -11.56 -9.66
CA ARG A 7 -2.98 -10.67 -8.84
C ARG A 7 -3.59 -10.48 -7.46
N LYS A 8 -2.73 -10.41 -6.46
CA LYS A 8 -3.13 -10.28 -5.06
C LYS A 8 -2.49 -9.04 -4.46
N VAL A 9 -3.26 -8.32 -3.66
CA VAL A 9 -2.81 -7.10 -2.99
C VAL A 9 -2.96 -7.24 -1.48
N LEU A 10 -1.99 -6.70 -0.75
CA LEU A 10 -2.01 -6.62 0.71
C LEU A 10 -2.07 -5.15 1.11
N ILE A 11 -3.07 -4.79 1.90
CA ILE A 11 -3.24 -3.44 2.43
C ILE A 11 -2.81 -3.45 3.89
N VAL A 12 -1.82 -2.62 4.22
CA VAL A 12 -1.24 -2.55 5.57
C VAL A 12 -1.43 -1.15 6.13
N ASP A 13 -2.30 -1.01 7.11
CA ASP A 13 -2.61 0.24 7.78
C ASP A 13 -3.29 -0.07 9.10
N ASP A 14 -2.96 0.62 10.18
CA ASP A 14 -3.58 0.38 11.47
C ASP A 14 -5.00 0.95 11.56
N SER A 15 -5.38 1.82 10.63
CA SER A 15 -6.73 2.39 10.56
C SER A 15 -7.66 1.49 9.77
N LYS A 16 -8.68 0.95 10.43
CA LYS A 16 -9.71 0.14 9.78
C LYS A 16 -10.43 0.93 8.68
N LEU A 17 -10.71 2.20 8.94
CA LEU A 17 -11.35 3.05 7.95
C LEU A 17 -10.49 3.22 6.72
N MET A 18 -9.19 3.45 6.90
CA MET A 18 -8.29 3.62 5.77
C MET A 18 -8.18 2.33 4.96
N ARG A 19 -8.09 1.17 5.62
CA ARG A 19 -8.09 -0.11 4.90
C ARG A 19 -9.37 -0.28 4.08
N PHE A 20 -10.51 0.11 4.65
CA PHE A 20 -11.79 0.05 3.94
C PHE A 20 -11.78 0.93 2.68
N LEU A 21 -11.30 2.16 2.80
CA LEU A 21 -11.21 3.09 1.67
C LEU A 21 -10.29 2.56 0.57
N LEU A 22 -9.12 2.09 0.95
CA LEU A 22 -8.15 1.53 -0.01
C LEU A 22 -8.69 0.26 -0.67
N LYS A 23 -9.34 -0.58 0.11
CA LYS A 23 -9.97 -1.79 -0.41
C LYS A 23 -11.02 -1.47 -1.46
N ASN A 24 -11.85 -0.47 -1.22
CA ASN A 24 -12.85 -0.06 -2.20
C ASN A 24 -12.22 0.44 -3.49
N ILE A 25 -11.13 1.19 -3.40
CA ILE A 25 -10.42 1.69 -4.58
C ILE A 25 -9.88 0.53 -5.41
N VAL A 26 -9.14 -0.38 -4.79
CA VAL A 26 -8.51 -1.49 -5.53
C VAL A 26 -9.53 -2.50 -6.03
N ASP A 27 -10.59 -2.74 -5.26
CA ASP A 27 -11.67 -3.64 -5.68
C ASP A 27 -12.39 -3.10 -6.90
N GLY A 28 -12.60 -1.78 -6.96
CA GLY A 28 -13.21 -1.12 -8.10
C GLY A 28 -12.42 -1.26 -9.40
N MET A 29 -11.14 -1.48 -9.33
CA MET A 29 -10.28 -1.66 -10.51
C MET A 29 -10.52 -3.00 -11.22
N LYS A 30 -11.08 -3.99 -10.55
CA LYS A 30 -11.24 -5.36 -11.07
C LYS A 30 -9.92 -5.97 -11.53
N PHE A 31 -8.84 -5.61 -10.84
CA PHE A 31 -7.47 -5.97 -11.20
C PHE A 31 -6.88 -7.06 -10.30
N PHE A 32 -7.41 -7.20 -9.09
CA PHE A 32 -6.93 -8.16 -8.09
C PHE A 32 -7.98 -9.23 -7.80
N SER A 33 -7.52 -10.47 -7.70
CA SER A 33 -8.40 -11.59 -7.36
C SER A 33 -8.57 -11.75 -5.85
N LYS A 34 -7.62 -11.22 -5.07
CA LYS A 34 -7.65 -11.33 -3.62
C LYS A 34 -7.07 -10.07 -2.98
N ILE A 35 -7.71 -9.62 -1.92
CA ILE A 35 -7.26 -8.47 -1.12
C ILE A 35 -7.04 -8.95 0.31
N TYR A 36 -5.81 -8.85 0.79
CA TYR A 36 -5.47 -9.14 2.17
C TYR A 36 -5.33 -7.85 2.96
N GLU A 37 -5.53 -7.92 4.27
CA GLU A 37 -5.39 -6.77 5.16
C GLU A 37 -4.50 -7.11 6.34
N ALA A 38 -3.71 -6.15 6.79
CA ALA A 38 -2.89 -6.25 7.99
C ALA A 38 -2.94 -4.92 8.75
N GLU A 39 -2.84 -4.98 10.06
CA GLU A 39 -2.92 -3.78 10.92
C GLU A 39 -1.55 -3.19 11.25
N ASN A 40 -0.49 -3.94 11.00
CA ASN A 40 0.87 -3.50 11.27
C ASN A 40 1.87 -4.30 10.45
N GLY A 41 3.13 -3.91 10.52
CA GLY A 41 4.19 -4.56 9.75
C GLY A 41 4.41 -6.02 10.12
N ARG A 42 4.22 -6.38 11.39
CA ARG A 42 4.40 -7.76 11.83
C ARG A 42 3.37 -8.69 11.19
N GLU A 43 2.10 -8.27 11.22
CA GLU A 43 1.03 -9.03 10.55
C GLU A 43 1.28 -9.15 9.06
N ALA A 44 1.76 -8.06 8.44
CA ALA A 44 2.07 -8.06 7.02
C ALA A 44 3.13 -9.11 6.68
N LEU A 45 4.20 -9.16 7.46
CA LEU A 45 5.26 -10.15 7.23
C LEU A 45 4.76 -11.57 7.43
N ASP A 46 3.91 -11.81 8.42
CA ASP A 46 3.32 -13.12 8.65
C ASP A 46 2.46 -13.56 7.47
N LEU A 47 1.65 -12.65 6.92
CA LEU A 47 0.84 -12.94 5.74
C LEU A 47 1.70 -13.26 4.51
N LEU A 48 2.81 -12.55 4.34
CA LEU A 48 3.72 -12.76 3.21
C LEU A 48 4.44 -14.11 3.28
N GLU A 49 4.65 -14.65 4.48
CA GLU A 49 5.23 -15.98 4.64
C GLU A 49 4.31 -17.08 4.12
N LEU A 50 3.00 -16.85 4.18
CA LEU A 50 1.99 -17.86 3.85
C LEU A 50 1.33 -17.64 2.49
N ASN A 51 1.46 -16.45 1.92
CA ASN A 51 0.72 -16.08 0.72
C ASN A 51 1.60 -15.32 -0.25
N LYS A 52 1.47 -15.65 -1.54
CA LYS A 52 2.12 -14.86 -2.58
C LYS A 52 1.28 -13.60 -2.82
N VAL A 53 1.94 -12.45 -2.77
CA VAL A 53 1.29 -11.14 -2.99
C VAL A 53 2.07 -10.39 -4.05
N ASP A 54 1.37 -9.70 -4.92
CA ASP A 54 1.98 -8.96 -6.03
C ASP A 54 2.19 -7.49 -5.74
N LEU A 55 1.35 -6.92 -4.86
CA LEU A 55 1.41 -5.51 -4.50
C LEU A 55 1.12 -5.34 -3.01
N ILE A 56 1.88 -4.46 -2.36
CA ILE A 56 1.62 -4.05 -0.98
C ILE A 56 1.35 -2.55 -0.97
N LEU A 57 0.24 -2.15 -0.37
CA LEU A 57 -0.04 -0.75 -0.04
C LEU A 57 0.29 -0.59 1.43
N LEU A 58 1.30 0.20 1.76
CA LEU A 58 1.93 0.18 3.07
C LEU A 58 1.94 1.57 3.70
N ASP A 59 1.32 1.69 4.87
CA ASP A 59 1.40 2.90 5.69
C ASP A 59 2.75 2.94 6.43
N ILE A 60 3.18 4.14 6.80
CA ILE A 60 4.44 4.33 7.53
C ILE A 60 4.24 4.23 9.03
N GLU A 61 3.32 5.03 9.59
CA GLU A 61 3.13 5.07 11.05
C GLU A 61 2.13 4.02 11.50
N MET A 62 2.65 2.99 12.16
CA MET A 62 1.84 1.91 12.69
C MET A 62 2.46 1.42 14.01
N PRO A 63 1.66 0.86 14.92
CA PRO A 63 2.20 0.27 16.14
C PRO A 63 2.90 -1.05 15.84
N VAL A 64 3.65 -1.57 16.78
CA VAL A 64 4.37 -2.85 16.75
C VAL A 64 5.55 -2.81 15.79
N MET A 65 5.28 -2.63 14.50
CA MET A 65 6.31 -2.51 13.46
C MET A 65 5.82 -1.49 12.43
N ASP A 66 6.53 -0.38 12.29
CA ASP A 66 6.15 0.67 11.34
C ASP A 66 6.49 0.28 9.89
N GLY A 67 6.03 1.14 8.96
CA GLY A 67 6.18 0.86 7.54
C GLY A 67 7.63 0.86 7.05
N VAL A 68 8.50 1.66 7.65
CA VAL A 68 9.92 1.69 7.26
C VAL A 68 10.59 0.37 7.62
N GLU A 69 10.36 -0.13 8.84
CA GLU A 69 10.88 -1.42 9.26
C GLU A 69 10.31 -2.56 8.43
N ALA A 70 9.00 -2.51 8.17
CA ALA A 70 8.34 -3.51 7.34
C ALA A 70 8.92 -3.53 5.93
N LEU A 71 9.10 -2.36 5.32
CA LEU A 71 9.67 -2.25 3.96
C LEU A 71 11.08 -2.85 3.90
N LYS A 72 11.88 -2.56 4.91
CA LYS A 72 13.23 -3.11 5.01
C LYS A 72 13.21 -4.64 5.02
N GLU A 73 12.37 -5.24 5.85
CA GLU A 73 12.24 -6.69 5.94
C GLU A 73 11.68 -7.29 4.65
N ILE A 74 10.68 -6.60 4.05
CA ILE A 74 10.08 -7.05 2.79
C ILE A 74 11.15 -7.12 1.70
N ARG A 75 12.00 -6.10 1.58
CA ARG A 75 13.04 -6.06 0.55
C ARG A 75 14.10 -7.14 0.73
N LEU A 76 14.34 -7.58 1.95
CA LEU A 76 15.30 -8.65 2.22
C LEU A 76 14.79 -10.02 1.79
N LYS A 77 13.48 -10.24 1.81
CA LYS A 77 12.91 -11.58 1.68
C LYS A 77 11.96 -11.75 0.50
N HIS A 78 11.40 -10.66 -0.01
CA HIS A 78 10.31 -10.75 -1.00
C HIS A 78 10.54 -9.82 -2.17
N ASP A 79 10.25 -10.32 -3.38
CA ASP A 79 10.25 -9.52 -4.60
C ASP A 79 8.81 -9.15 -4.92
N VAL A 80 8.35 -8.04 -4.37
CA VAL A 80 6.97 -7.58 -4.48
C VAL A 80 6.96 -6.07 -4.69
N LYS A 81 5.97 -5.56 -5.43
CA LYS A 81 5.80 -4.12 -5.60
C LYS A 81 5.25 -3.51 -4.31
N VAL A 82 5.81 -2.38 -3.90
CA VAL A 82 5.37 -1.69 -2.68
C VAL A 82 5.10 -0.23 -2.99
N ILE A 83 3.88 0.21 -2.71
CA ILE A 83 3.50 1.63 -2.74
C ILE A 83 3.29 2.08 -1.31
N ILE A 84 4.00 3.12 -0.91
CA ILE A 84 3.79 3.75 0.40
C ILE A 84 2.57 4.65 0.28
N VAL A 85 1.60 4.46 1.18
CA VAL A 85 0.40 5.28 1.26
C VAL A 85 0.41 5.97 2.62
N SER A 86 0.73 7.26 2.64
CA SER A 86 0.96 7.97 3.88
C SER A 86 0.44 9.40 3.81
N SER A 87 0.31 10.07 4.95
CA SER A 87 -0.13 11.47 4.97
C SER A 87 1.00 12.39 4.48
N LEU A 88 0.62 13.56 3.92
CA LEU A 88 1.58 14.56 3.48
C LEU A 88 2.55 14.99 4.58
N ALA A 89 2.06 15.08 5.83
CA ALA A 89 2.90 15.44 6.97
C ALA A 89 4.02 14.42 7.18
N GLN A 90 3.73 13.14 6.98
CA GLN A 90 4.73 12.07 7.07
C GLN A 90 5.68 12.09 5.89
N LEU A 91 5.15 12.35 4.68
CA LEU A 91 5.95 12.39 3.47
C LEU A 91 6.96 13.53 3.45
N GLY A 92 6.70 14.63 4.16
CA GLY A 92 7.62 15.75 4.29
C GLY A 92 8.69 15.57 5.36
N SER A 93 8.74 14.42 6.03
CA SER A 93 9.68 14.14 7.11
C SER A 93 10.89 13.35 6.63
N SER A 94 11.78 12.98 7.58
CA SER A 94 12.92 12.11 7.31
C SER A 94 12.50 10.73 6.78
N TYR A 95 11.27 10.33 6.98
CA TYR A 95 10.76 9.06 6.45
C TYR A 95 10.78 9.00 4.93
N SER A 96 10.52 10.11 4.24
CA SER A 96 10.52 10.12 2.77
C SER A 96 11.88 9.74 2.18
N VAL A 97 12.95 10.17 2.83
CA VAL A 97 14.32 9.82 2.41
C VAL A 97 14.55 8.32 2.62
N LYS A 98 14.19 7.79 3.79
CA LYS A 98 14.37 6.36 4.09
C LYS A 98 13.57 5.48 3.15
N VAL A 99 12.35 5.87 2.84
CA VAL A 99 11.47 5.14 1.93
C VAL A 99 12.10 5.02 0.55
N LYS A 100 12.69 6.11 0.04
CA LYS A 100 13.39 6.10 -1.24
C LYS A 100 14.64 5.23 -1.20
N GLN A 101 15.40 5.31 -0.12
CA GLN A 101 16.62 4.50 0.06
C GLN A 101 16.31 3.01 0.08
N LEU A 102 15.14 2.63 0.61
CA LEU A 102 14.70 1.25 0.67
C LEU A 102 13.97 0.78 -0.59
N SER A 103 13.97 1.61 -1.63
CA SER A 103 13.45 1.27 -2.96
C SER A 103 11.96 0.92 -2.97
N ALA A 104 11.14 1.77 -2.36
CA ALA A 104 9.69 1.68 -2.58
C ALA A 104 9.40 1.98 -4.05
N ASP A 105 8.43 1.30 -4.62
CA ASP A 105 8.07 1.47 -6.03
C ASP A 105 7.26 2.72 -6.28
N GLY A 106 6.64 3.27 -5.25
CA GLY A 106 5.89 4.51 -5.35
C GLY A 106 5.52 5.02 -3.97
N VAL A 107 5.17 6.30 -3.91
CA VAL A 107 4.71 6.97 -2.70
C VAL A 107 3.53 7.83 -3.07
N ILE A 108 2.43 7.71 -2.33
CA ILE A 108 1.22 8.45 -2.60
C ILE A 108 0.61 8.97 -1.30
N ASP A 109 -0.06 10.12 -1.39
CA ASP A 109 -0.77 10.68 -0.25
C ASP A 109 -2.07 9.91 0.01
N LYS A 110 -2.44 9.77 1.27
CA LYS A 110 -3.64 9.03 1.66
C LYS A 110 -4.89 9.66 1.05
N PRO A 111 -5.82 8.85 0.52
CA PRO A 111 -7.10 9.35 0.00
C PRO A 111 -8.09 9.62 1.13
N SER A 112 -7.66 10.33 2.16
CA SER A 112 -8.51 10.67 3.29
C SER A 112 -9.31 11.91 2.96
N GLY A 113 -10.46 11.74 2.33
CA GLY A 113 -11.30 12.83 1.87
C GLY A 113 -12.20 13.42 2.93
N ALA A 114 -11.77 13.46 4.19
CA ALA A 114 -12.60 13.94 5.27
C ALA A 114 -13.09 15.39 5.06
N VAL A 115 -12.31 16.20 4.36
CA VAL A 115 -12.61 17.63 4.17
C VAL A 115 -13.14 17.93 2.77
N ASP A 116 -12.68 17.19 1.75
CA ASP A 116 -13.01 17.49 0.37
C ASP A 116 -13.18 16.18 -0.44
N PRO A 117 -14.43 15.83 -0.79
CA PRO A 117 -14.67 14.62 -1.59
C PRO A 117 -13.98 14.62 -2.95
N SER A 118 -13.80 15.79 -3.58
CA SER A 118 -13.11 15.87 -4.87
C SER A 118 -11.64 15.55 -4.73
N LEU A 119 -11.02 15.94 -3.64
CA LEU A 119 -9.62 15.61 -3.35
C LEU A 119 -9.47 14.11 -3.07
N ALA A 120 -10.42 13.51 -2.37
CA ALA A 120 -10.41 12.06 -2.13
C ALA A 120 -10.47 11.28 -3.44
N ALA A 121 -11.34 11.69 -4.36
CA ALA A 121 -11.46 11.07 -5.67
C ALA A 121 -10.15 11.23 -6.47
N LYS A 122 -9.54 12.40 -6.41
CA LYS A 122 -8.25 12.66 -7.08
C LYS A 122 -7.15 11.75 -6.55
N ARG A 123 -7.05 11.59 -5.21
CA ARG A 123 -6.06 10.71 -4.60
C ARG A 123 -6.29 9.24 -4.97
N GLY A 124 -7.56 8.83 -5.02
CA GLY A 124 -7.90 7.49 -5.46
C GLY A 124 -7.48 7.24 -6.90
N ASN A 125 -7.70 8.19 -7.79
CA ASN A 125 -7.29 8.09 -9.18
C ASN A 125 -5.77 8.08 -9.34
N GLU A 126 -5.05 8.85 -8.54
CA GLU A 126 -3.58 8.83 -8.53
C GLU A 126 -3.06 7.45 -8.13
N LEU A 127 -3.68 6.82 -7.14
CA LEU A 127 -3.30 5.48 -6.70
C LEU A 127 -3.56 4.46 -7.81
N ILE A 128 -4.72 4.52 -8.44
CA ILE A 128 -5.06 3.63 -9.55
C ILE A 128 -4.05 3.77 -10.70
N ASP A 129 -3.71 5.00 -11.07
CA ASP A 129 -2.75 5.25 -12.13
C ASP A 129 -1.36 4.72 -11.78
N MET A 130 -0.95 4.90 -10.52
CA MET A 130 0.33 4.38 -10.05
C MET A 130 0.37 2.85 -10.10
N ILE A 131 -0.69 2.20 -9.64
CA ILE A 131 -0.78 0.73 -9.69
C ILE A 131 -0.68 0.26 -11.14
N LYS A 132 -1.43 0.88 -12.04
CA LYS A 132 -1.39 0.50 -13.45
C LYS A 132 0.01 0.66 -14.04
N SER A 133 0.72 1.72 -13.67
CA SER A 133 2.07 1.97 -14.18
C SER A 133 3.08 0.89 -13.75
N LEU A 134 2.84 0.25 -12.61
CA LEU A 134 3.74 -0.79 -12.10
C LEU A 134 3.51 -2.16 -12.75
N PHE A 135 2.33 -2.40 -13.31
CA PHE A 135 1.95 -3.71 -13.84
C PHE A 135 1.70 -3.75 -15.35
N TYR A 136 1.68 -2.59 -15.98
CA TYR A 136 1.50 -2.52 -17.44
C TYR A 136 2.76 -2.12 -18.18
#